data_fc9eacba225c24955bc0212b2fc269d4
#
_entry.id   fc9eacba225c24955bc0212b2fc269d4
#
_cell.length_a   1.000
_cell.length_b   1.000
_cell.length_c   1.000
_cell.angle_alpha   90.00
_cell.angle_beta   90.00
_cell.angle_gamma   90.00
#
_symmetry.space_group_name_H-M   'P 1'
#
loop_
_entity.id
_entity.type
_entity.pdbx_description
1 polymer ?
#
loop_
_entity_poly.entity_id
_entity_poly.type
_entity_poly.pdbx_seq_one_letter_code
_entity_poly.pdbx_strand_id
1 'polypeptide(L)'
;LDEVQSKLLKKEDELNELSLTLKNKENELNKAQKDLNERSERVIELEKIIQQKDSSVTAIKKKVQQALIGLEGDGLTIEQRNGKIYISLEEDLLFESGKYIINENGVNALNKLSSALASQLDLEILVEGHTDNIQGSGRGVIKDNWDLSVMRATSVVRILLENQAMNPLQLTAAGRGEHNPIATNETPEGRKMNRRIEMIVSPSLDDLFDILEE
;
A
#
# COMPACT_ATOMS: atom_id res chain seq x y z
N LEU A 1 12.60 12.26 -79.29
CA LEU A 1 12.41 10.88 -78.78
C LEU A 1 13.21 10.64 -77.51
N ASP A 2 14.49 10.99 -77.50
CA ASP A 2 15.45 10.74 -76.38
C ASP A 2 15.05 11.48 -75.09
N GLU A 3 14.52 12.72 -75.17
CA GLU A 3 14.10 13.50 -74.03
C GLU A 3 12.87 12.92 -73.33
N VAL A 4 11.95 12.37 -74.12
CA VAL A 4 10.75 11.70 -73.58
C VAL A 4 11.13 10.38 -72.93
N GLN A 5 12.05 9.63 -73.51
CA GLN A 5 12.56 8.38 -72.98
C GLN A 5 13.31 8.58 -71.65
N SER A 6 14.15 9.65 -71.56
CA SER A 6 14.86 10.04 -70.34
C SER A 6 13.89 10.47 -69.23
N LYS A 7 12.79 11.19 -69.54
CA LYS A 7 11.72 11.53 -68.54
C LYS A 7 10.96 10.32 -68.09
N LEU A 8 10.68 9.33 -68.96
CA LEU A 8 10.01 8.11 -68.62
C LEU A 8 10.83 7.28 -67.61
N LEU A 9 12.10 7.08 -67.91
CA LEU A 9 13.00 6.36 -67.01
C LEU A 9 13.08 7.01 -65.61
N LYS A 10 13.18 8.34 -65.53
CA LYS A 10 13.17 9.06 -64.25
C LYS A 10 11.87 8.85 -63.46
N LYS A 11 10.73 8.83 -64.15
CA LYS A 11 9.42 8.57 -63.52
C LYS A 11 9.26 7.14 -63.05
N GLU A 12 9.84 6.17 -63.78
CA GLU A 12 9.87 4.78 -63.32
C GLU A 12 10.74 4.61 -62.07
N ASP A 13 11.90 5.28 -62.01
CA ASP A 13 12.74 5.25 -60.80
C ASP A 13 12.05 5.92 -59.60
N GLU A 14 11.43 7.11 -59.80
CA GLU A 14 10.63 7.78 -58.75
C GLU A 14 9.46 6.88 -58.24
N LEU A 15 8.77 6.19 -59.15
CA LEU A 15 7.67 5.25 -58.80
C LEU A 15 8.20 4.05 -58.01
N ASN A 16 9.33 3.49 -58.38
CA ASN A 16 9.93 2.38 -57.65
C ASN A 16 10.36 2.79 -56.22
N GLU A 17 10.99 3.96 -56.10
CA GLU A 17 11.38 4.51 -54.79
C GLU A 17 10.17 4.81 -53.91
N LEU A 18 9.10 5.39 -54.47
CA LEU A 18 7.85 5.64 -53.76
C LEU A 18 7.18 4.34 -53.32
N SER A 19 7.16 3.33 -54.20
CA SER A 19 6.60 2.01 -53.87
C SER A 19 7.35 1.33 -52.73
N LEU A 20 8.69 1.42 -52.72
CA LEU A 20 9.51 0.90 -51.62
C LEU A 20 9.23 1.64 -50.30
N THR A 21 9.12 2.96 -50.40
CA THR A 21 8.81 3.81 -49.25
C THR A 21 7.43 3.49 -48.68
N LEU A 22 6.41 3.32 -49.50
CA LEU A 22 5.07 2.90 -49.12
C LEU A 22 5.09 1.55 -48.39
N LYS A 23 5.77 0.56 -48.94
CA LYS A 23 5.88 -0.76 -48.33
C LYS A 23 6.56 -0.73 -46.96
N ASN A 24 7.58 0.11 -46.81
CA ASN A 24 8.26 0.32 -45.52
C ASN A 24 7.29 0.97 -44.51
N LYS A 25 6.54 1.98 -44.94
CA LYS A 25 5.53 2.64 -44.07
C LYS A 25 4.38 1.73 -43.67
N GLU A 26 3.92 0.85 -44.57
CA GLU A 26 2.92 -0.18 -44.25
C GLU A 26 3.44 -1.15 -43.18
N ASN A 27 4.71 -1.58 -43.29
CA ASN A 27 5.34 -2.45 -42.31
C ASN A 27 5.48 -1.76 -40.92
N GLU A 28 5.92 -0.48 -40.93
CA GLU A 28 5.98 0.32 -39.68
C GLU A 28 4.59 0.48 -39.05
N LEU A 29 3.56 0.77 -39.85
CA LEU A 29 2.18 0.92 -39.41
C LEU A 29 1.65 -0.38 -38.78
N ASN A 30 1.84 -1.51 -39.46
CA ASN A 30 1.41 -2.81 -38.97
C ASN A 30 2.11 -3.16 -37.64
N LYS A 31 3.39 -2.87 -37.52
CA LYS A 31 4.13 -3.05 -36.26
C LYS A 31 3.57 -2.17 -35.15
N ALA A 32 3.38 -0.88 -35.43
CA ALA A 32 2.83 0.06 -34.45
C ALA A 32 1.41 -0.32 -34.02
N GLN A 33 0.59 -0.82 -34.97
CA GLN A 33 -0.76 -1.31 -34.64
C GLN A 33 -0.73 -2.54 -33.74
N LYS A 34 0.20 -3.46 -33.97
CA LYS A 34 0.39 -4.64 -33.12
C LYS A 34 0.82 -4.23 -31.71
N ASP A 35 1.83 -3.38 -31.61
CA ASP A 35 2.34 -2.86 -30.32
C ASP A 35 1.23 -2.10 -29.55
N LEU A 36 0.38 -1.36 -30.27
CA LEU A 36 -0.77 -0.66 -29.65
C LEU A 36 -1.81 -1.64 -29.10
N ASN A 37 -2.12 -2.69 -29.83
CA ASN A 37 -3.08 -3.71 -29.39
C ASN A 37 -2.56 -4.44 -28.13
N GLU A 38 -1.30 -4.86 -28.13
CA GLU A 38 -0.67 -5.51 -26.97
C GLU A 38 -0.69 -4.59 -25.73
N ARG A 39 -0.38 -3.31 -25.91
CA ARG A 39 -0.48 -2.32 -24.80
C ARG A 39 -1.90 -2.11 -24.33
N SER A 40 -2.88 -2.10 -25.25
CA SER A 40 -4.29 -1.95 -24.90
C SER A 40 -4.80 -3.14 -24.09
N GLU A 41 -4.44 -4.36 -24.45
CA GLU A 41 -4.79 -5.58 -23.71
C GLU A 41 -4.17 -5.54 -22.30
N ARG A 42 -2.91 -5.14 -22.18
CA ARG A 42 -2.23 -5.00 -20.89
C ARG A 42 -2.90 -3.94 -20.00
N VAL A 43 -3.33 -2.80 -20.55
CA VAL A 43 -4.07 -1.77 -19.79
C VAL A 43 -5.38 -2.34 -19.25
N ILE A 44 -6.15 -3.06 -20.05
CA ILE A 44 -7.40 -3.67 -19.62
C ILE A 44 -7.18 -4.68 -18.49
N GLU A 45 -6.12 -5.47 -18.55
CA GLU A 45 -5.77 -6.43 -17.52
C GLU A 45 -5.38 -5.75 -16.21
N LEU A 46 -4.53 -4.72 -16.28
CA LEU A 46 -4.16 -3.90 -15.12
C LEU A 46 -5.35 -3.22 -14.46
N GLU A 47 -6.26 -2.64 -15.24
CA GLU A 47 -7.50 -2.04 -14.74
C GLU A 47 -8.37 -3.07 -14.00
N LYS A 48 -8.48 -4.29 -14.51
CA LYS A 48 -9.21 -5.38 -13.87
C LYS A 48 -8.61 -5.76 -12.52
N ILE A 49 -7.28 -5.89 -12.44
CA ILE A 49 -6.58 -6.22 -11.19
C ILE A 49 -6.78 -5.10 -10.17
N ILE A 50 -6.61 -3.84 -10.57
CA ILE A 50 -6.84 -2.68 -9.69
C ILE A 50 -8.26 -2.72 -9.12
N GLN A 51 -9.27 -2.96 -9.95
CA GLN A 51 -10.66 -3.04 -9.50
C GLN A 51 -10.91 -4.20 -8.53
N GLN A 52 -10.27 -5.35 -8.75
CA GLN A 52 -10.34 -6.48 -7.83
C GLN A 52 -9.68 -6.15 -6.49
N LYS A 53 -8.49 -5.53 -6.49
CA LYS A 53 -7.78 -5.11 -5.27
C LYS A 53 -8.61 -4.07 -4.48
N ASP A 54 -9.21 -3.07 -5.13
CA ASP A 54 -10.07 -2.08 -4.48
C ASP A 54 -11.32 -2.71 -3.84
N SER A 55 -11.93 -3.68 -4.53
CA SER A 55 -13.06 -4.44 -4.00
C SER A 55 -12.67 -5.25 -2.77
N SER A 56 -11.50 -5.89 -2.79
CA SER A 56 -10.93 -6.63 -1.66
C SER A 56 -10.68 -5.73 -0.46
N VAL A 57 -10.05 -4.57 -0.67
CA VAL A 57 -9.80 -3.56 0.39
C VAL A 57 -11.12 -3.13 1.05
N THR A 58 -12.15 -2.86 0.26
CA THR A 58 -13.47 -2.49 0.77
C THR A 58 -14.10 -3.61 1.61
N ALA A 59 -13.98 -4.86 1.17
CA ALA A 59 -14.48 -6.01 1.91
C ALA A 59 -13.74 -6.22 3.24
N ILE A 60 -12.41 -6.06 3.24
CA ILE A 60 -11.57 -6.16 4.45
C ILE A 60 -11.94 -5.05 5.43
N LYS A 61 -12.07 -3.80 4.96
CA LYS A 61 -12.51 -2.68 5.80
C LYS A 61 -13.80 -3.00 6.54
N LYS A 62 -14.80 -3.54 5.83
CA LYS A 62 -16.08 -3.95 6.44
C LYS A 62 -15.89 -5.03 7.51
N LYS A 63 -15.05 -6.04 7.25
CA LYS A 63 -14.76 -7.11 8.24
C LYS A 63 -14.09 -6.53 9.49
N VAL A 64 -13.10 -5.65 9.31
CA VAL A 64 -12.41 -4.98 10.43
C VAL A 64 -13.38 -4.13 11.23
N GLN A 65 -14.22 -3.31 10.58
CA GLN A 65 -15.25 -2.52 11.25
C GLN A 65 -16.21 -3.41 12.06
N GLN A 66 -16.69 -4.51 11.47
CA GLN A 66 -17.58 -5.46 12.17
C GLN A 66 -16.90 -6.12 13.39
N ALA A 67 -15.63 -6.50 13.26
CA ALA A 67 -14.89 -7.12 14.36
C ALA A 67 -14.66 -6.16 15.54
N LEU A 68 -14.56 -4.85 15.25
CA LEU A 68 -14.26 -3.81 16.24
C LEU A 68 -15.50 -2.98 16.65
N ILE A 69 -16.72 -3.45 16.31
CA ILE A 69 -17.95 -2.82 16.79
C ILE A 69 -17.89 -2.67 18.32
N GLY A 70 -18.19 -1.46 18.80
CA GLY A 70 -18.17 -1.10 20.23
C GLY A 70 -16.82 -0.57 20.73
N LEU A 71 -15.78 -0.50 19.87
CA LEU A 71 -14.51 0.16 20.17
C LEU A 71 -14.33 1.46 19.36
N GLU A 72 -15.18 1.71 18.36
CA GLU A 72 -15.16 2.94 17.57
C GLU A 72 -15.54 4.13 18.46
N GLY A 73 -14.73 5.19 18.40
CA GLY A 73 -14.92 6.41 19.21
C GLY A 73 -14.13 6.44 20.52
N ASP A 74 -13.63 5.28 21.00
CA ASP A 74 -12.81 5.19 22.21
C ASP A 74 -11.31 5.09 21.86
N GLY A 75 -10.82 5.94 20.94
CA GLY A 75 -9.43 5.93 20.50
C GLY A 75 -9.11 4.98 19.33
N LEU A 76 -10.15 4.52 18.60
CA LEU A 76 -10.02 3.74 17.38
C LEU A 76 -10.62 4.50 16.19
N THR A 77 -9.86 4.61 15.11
CA THR A 77 -10.37 5.10 13.81
C THR A 77 -9.99 4.14 12.69
N ILE A 78 -10.89 3.99 11.69
CA ILE A 78 -10.67 3.13 10.52
C ILE A 78 -10.96 3.93 9.26
N GLU A 79 -9.93 4.23 8.50
CA GLU A 79 -10.01 5.00 7.25
C GLU A 79 -9.53 4.17 6.07
N GLN A 80 -10.09 4.47 4.90
CA GLN A 80 -9.59 3.95 3.63
C GLN A 80 -9.11 5.11 2.77
N ARG A 81 -7.84 5.06 2.38
CA ARG A 81 -7.24 6.05 1.48
C ARG A 81 -6.15 5.41 0.62
N ASN A 82 -6.08 5.80 -0.64
CA ASN A 82 -5.06 5.32 -1.60
C ASN A 82 -4.97 3.78 -1.69
N GLY A 83 -6.11 3.08 -1.73
CA GLY A 83 -6.15 1.62 -1.83
C GLY A 83 -5.64 0.87 -0.59
N LYS A 84 -5.51 1.55 0.56
CA LYS A 84 -5.05 0.97 1.83
C LYS A 84 -6.05 1.27 2.95
N ILE A 85 -6.06 0.44 3.98
CA ILE A 85 -6.84 0.64 5.20
C ILE A 85 -5.88 1.09 6.29
N TYR A 86 -6.20 2.21 6.93
CA TYR A 86 -5.49 2.75 8.09
C TYR A 86 -6.34 2.52 9.32
N ILE A 87 -5.84 1.73 10.26
CA ILE A 87 -6.47 1.43 11.54
C ILE A 87 -5.61 2.12 12.59
N SER A 88 -6.08 3.24 13.13
CA SER A 88 -5.37 4.00 14.15
C SER A 88 -5.94 3.68 15.52
N LEU A 89 -5.05 3.32 16.45
CA LEU A 89 -5.34 2.93 17.83
C LEU A 89 -4.56 3.86 18.76
N GLU A 90 -5.25 4.68 19.52
CA GLU A 90 -4.62 5.57 20.50
C GLU A 90 -3.87 4.77 21.57
N GLU A 91 -2.82 5.38 22.14
CA GLU A 91 -1.99 4.77 23.18
C GLU A 91 -2.83 4.24 24.35
N ASP A 92 -3.77 5.03 24.84
CA ASP A 92 -4.57 4.72 26.01
C ASP A 92 -5.43 3.46 25.83
N LEU A 93 -5.80 3.12 24.58
CA LEU A 93 -6.52 1.89 24.27
C LEU A 93 -5.65 0.65 24.42
N LEU A 94 -4.38 0.75 24.05
CA LEU A 94 -3.49 -0.40 23.94
C LEU A 94 -2.53 -0.55 25.12
N PHE A 95 -2.01 0.55 25.66
CA PHE A 95 -0.90 0.55 26.61
C PHE A 95 -1.24 1.33 27.88
N GLU A 96 -0.52 1.04 28.95
CA GLU A 96 -0.38 1.97 30.05
C GLU A 96 0.60 3.10 29.66
N SER A 97 0.36 4.30 30.20
CA SER A 97 1.16 5.49 29.84
C SER A 97 2.69 5.25 29.99
N GLY A 98 3.41 5.57 28.92
CA GLY A 98 4.86 5.40 28.85
C GLY A 98 5.37 3.96 28.77
N LYS A 99 4.48 2.96 28.70
CA LYS A 99 4.84 1.54 28.55
C LYS A 99 4.67 1.05 27.12
N TYR A 100 5.27 -0.11 26.84
CA TYR A 100 5.11 -0.87 25.59
C TYR A 100 4.46 -2.23 25.81
N ILE A 101 4.05 -2.53 27.05
CA ILE A 101 3.30 -3.74 27.41
C ILE A 101 1.83 -3.44 27.14
N ILE A 102 1.18 -4.32 26.37
CA ILE A 102 -0.21 -4.17 25.98
C ILE A 102 -1.11 -4.55 27.16
N ASN A 103 -2.11 -3.73 27.44
CA ASN A 103 -3.10 -3.98 28.47
C ASN A 103 -4.16 -4.99 27.98
N GLU A 104 -5.02 -5.46 28.89
CA GLU A 104 -6.04 -6.49 28.59
C GLU A 104 -7.04 -6.04 27.49
N ASN A 105 -7.46 -4.77 27.49
CA ASN A 105 -8.36 -4.23 26.48
C ASN A 105 -7.69 -4.21 25.11
N GLY A 106 -6.41 -3.83 25.06
CA GLY A 106 -5.60 -3.86 23.86
C GLY A 106 -5.42 -5.28 23.30
N VAL A 107 -5.13 -6.25 24.15
CA VAL A 107 -5.05 -7.67 23.77
C VAL A 107 -6.36 -8.12 23.13
N ASN A 108 -7.51 -7.81 23.77
CA ASN A 108 -8.83 -8.18 23.24
C ASN A 108 -9.12 -7.52 21.87
N ALA A 109 -8.77 -6.24 21.70
CA ALA A 109 -8.95 -5.53 20.44
C ALA A 109 -8.06 -6.13 19.32
N LEU A 110 -6.79 -6.40 19.62
CA LEU A 110 -5.84 -6.97 18.67
C LEU A 110 -6.18 -8.41 18.29
N ASN A 111 -6.71 -9.23 19.20
CA ASN A 111 -7.17 -10.58 18.91
C ASN A 111 -8.37 -10.57 17.93
N LYS A 112 -9.30 -9.61 18.09
CA LYS A 112 -10.40 -9.43 17.13
C LYS A 112 -9.89 -9.00 15.76
N LEU A 113 -8.94 -8.07 15.71
CA LEU A 113 -8.27 -7.64 14.47
C LEU A 113 -7.55 -8.79 13.79
N SER A 114 -6.75 -9.54 14.54
CA SER A 114 -6.04 -10.71 14.02
C SER A 114 -7.01 -11.73 13.42
N SER A 115 -8.11 -12.03 14.09
CA SER A 115 -9.13 -12.96 13.59
C SER A 115 -9.80 -12.46 12.30
N ALA A 116 -10.02 -11.16 12.16
CA ALA A 116 -10.61 -10.55 10.96
C ALA A 116 -9.65 -10.56 9.76
N LEU A 117 -8.33 -10.44 10.01
CA LEU A 117 -7.30 -10.32 8.97
C LEU A 117 -6.68 -11.67 8.57
N ALA A 118 -6.58 -12.63 9.50
CA ALA A 118 -5.89 -13.90 9.29
C ALA A 118 -6.42 -14.74 8.11
N SER A 119 -7.70 -14.56 7.73
CA SER A 119 -8.30 -15.27 6.59
C SER A 119 -7.90 -14.72 5.21
N GLN A 120 -7.13 -13.62 5.17
CA GLN A 120 -6.74 -12.93 3.95
C GLN A 120 -5.24 -13.17 3.72
N LEU A 121 -4.88 -14.01 2.74
CA LEU A 121 -3.49 -14.40 2.50
C LEU A 121 -2.69 -13.35 1.71
N ASP A 122 -3.38 -12.51 0.97
CA ASP A 122 -2.82 -11.52 0.01
C ASP A 122 -2.73 -10.12 0.61
N LEU A 123 -2.30 -10.00 1.87
CA LEU A 123 -2.18 -8.72 2.56
C LEU A 123 -0.77 -8.47 3.07
N GLU A 124 -0.37 -7.22 3.01
CA GLU A 124 0.74 -6.67 3.77
C GLU A 124 0.19 -5.83 4.92
N ILE A 125 0.69 -6.06 6.10
CA ILE A 125 0.28 -5.37 7.33
C ILE A 125 1.52 -4.71 7.93
N LEU A 126 1.59 -3.39 7.80
CA LEU A 126 2.63 -2.58 8.43
C LEU A 126 2.07 -2.00 9.73
N VAL A 127 2.71 -2.32 10.83
CA VAL A 127 2.39 -1.78 12.17
C VAL A 127 3.39 -0.68 12.49
N GLU A 128 2.94 0.57 12.50
CA GLU A 128 3.76 1.74 12.82
C GLU A 128 3.44 2.27 14.22
N GLY A 129 4.47 2.43 15.06
CA GLY A 129 4.36 3.12 16.34
C GLY A 129 4.69 4.61 16.18
N HIS A 130 3.90 5.46 16.85
CA HIS A 130 4.09 6.91 16.88
C HIS A 130 4.07 7.41 18.33
N THR A 131 4.81 8.48 18.59
CA THR A 131 4.85 9.18 19.87
C THR A 131 4.50 10.65 19.69
N ASP A 132 4.27 11.35 20.79
CA ASP A 132 4.34 12.81 20.82
C ASP A 132 5.81 13.28 20.92
N ASN A 133 6.04 14.59 21.03
CA ASN A 133 7.37 15.21 21.12
C ASN A 133 7.94 15.23 22.55
N ILE A 134 7.26 14.64 23.54
CA ILE A 134 7.80 14.53 24.89
C ILE A 134 8.77 13.35 24.92
N GLN A 135 10.02 13.63 25.26
CA GLN A 135 11.01 12.57 25.37
C GLN A 135 10.68 11.65 26.56
N GLY A 136 10.64 10.36 26.29
CA GLY A 136 10.54 9.35 27.33
C GLY A 136 11.72 9.44 28.31
N SER A 137 11.56 8.88 29.51
CA SER A 137 12.52 9.00 30.61
C SER A 137 13.90 8.38 30.38
N GLY A 138 14.17 7.81 29.20
CA GLY A 138 15.47 7.24 28.84
C GLY A 138 15.98 6.14 29.78
N ARG A 139 15.09 5.36 30.39
CA ARG A 139 15.44 4.31 31.37
C ARG A 139 15.40 2.92 30.74
N GLY A 140 16.44 2.15 31.00
CA GLY A 140 16.52 0.75 30.55
C GLY A 140 16.85 0.61 29.06
N VAL A 141 16.06 -0.21 28.34
CA VAL A 141 16.27 -0.51 26.91
C VAL A 141 15.75 0.59 26.00
N ILE A 142 14.84 1.45 26.47
CA ILE A 142 14.23 2.55 25.72
C ILE A 142 15.05 3.81 25.97
N LYS A 143 15.74 4.31 24.95
CA LYS A 143 16.60 5.49 25.03
C LYS A 143 15.86 6.77 24.60
N ASP A 144 14.98 6.64 23.60
CA ASP A 144 14.28 7.76 22.97
C ASP A 144 12.91 7.33 22.40
N ASN A 145 12.27 8.25 21.70
CA ASN A 145 10.97 8.03 21.06
C ASN A 145 11.04 7.05 19.88
N TRP A 146 12.20 6.87 19.25
CA TRP A 146 12.39 5.84 18.23
C TRP A 146 12.30 4.45 18.85
N ASP A 147 13.07 4.19 19.92
CA ASP A 147 13.03 2.90 20.62
C ASP A 147 11.62 2.60 21.12
N LEU A 148 10.94 3.58 21.75
CA LEU A 148 9.58 3.39 22.28
C LEU A 148 8.60 3.03 21.17
N SER A 149 8.63 3.75 20.06
CA SER A 149 7.70 3.53 18.96
C SER A 149 7.89 2.16 18.30
N VAL A 150 9.13 1.73 18.07
CA VAL A 150 9.45 0.39 17.55
C VAL A 150 9.05 -0.71 18.52
N MET A 151 9.35 -0.55 19.82
CA MET A 151 8.98 -1.55 20.84
C MET A 151 7.48 -1.74 20.95
N ARG A 152 6.69 -0.67 20.84
CA ARG A 152 5.24 -0.70 20.82
C ARG A 152 4.71 -1.44 19.59
N ALA A 153 5.20 -1.10 18.40
CA ALA A 153 4.83 -1.80 17.18
C ALA A 153 5.16 -3.30 17.25
N THR A 154 6.32 -3.66 17.76
CA THR A 154 6.73 -5.06 17.96
C THR A 154 5.83 -5.78 18.96
N SER A 155 5.39 -5.11 20.04
CA SER A 155 4.46 -5.70 21.01
C SER A 155 3.11 -6.02 20.36
N VAL A 156 2.61 -5.12 19.50
CA VAL A 156 1.38 -5.36 18.73
C VAL A 156 1.54 -6.56 17.80
N VAL A 157 2.62 -6.64 17.02
CA VAL A 157 2.90 -7.77 16.12
C VAL A 157 2.92 -9.09 16.87
N ARG A 158 3.51 -9.14 18.07
CA ARG A 158 3.53 -10.36 18.88
C ARG A 158 2.14 -10.84 19.27
N ILE A 159 1.23 -9.94 19.67
CA ILE A 159 -0.17 -10.30 19.99
C ILE A 159 -0.90 -10.78 18.73
N LEU A 160 -0.71 -10.12 17.58
CA LEU A 160 -1.33 -10.57 16.32
C LEU A 160 -0.89 -12.00 15.95
N LEU A 161 0.36 -12.35 16.23
CA LEU A 161 0.95 -13.67 15.95
C LEU A 161 0.53 -14.76 16.96
N GLU A 162 -0.11 -14.44 18.06
CA GLU A 162 -0.74 -15.45 18.94
C GLU A 162 -1.83 -16.22 18.21
N ASN A 163 -2.45 -15.59 17.21
CA ASN A 163 -3.34 -16.29 16.28
C ASN A 163 -2.51 -17.07 15.25
N GLN A 164 -2.49 -18.40 15.36
CA GLN A 164 -1.74 -19.29 14.49
C GLN A 164 -2.13 -19.23 12.98
N ALA A 165 -3.30 -18.68 12.69
CA ALA A 165 -3.73 -18.46 11.31
C ALA A 165 -3.14 -17.18 10.67
N MET A 166 -2.48 -16.32 11.45
CA MET A 166 -1.79 -15.14 10.94
C MET A 166 -0.42 -15.53 10.36
N ASN A 167 -0.19 -15.17 9.11
CA ASN A 167 1.09 -15.44 8.45
C ASN A 167 2.14 -14.38 8.88
N PRO A 168 3.27 -14.76 9.51
CA PRO A 168 4.30 -13.82 9.91
C PRO A 168 4.91 -13.02 8.75
N LEU A 169 4.92 -13.57 7.53
CA LEU A 169 5.45 -12.89 6.34
C LEU A 169 4.64 -11.66 5.93
N GLN A 170 3.39 -11.56 6.38
CA GLN A 170 2.52 -10.41 6.11
C GLN A 170 2.78 -9.23 7.04
N LEU A 171 3.53 -9.43 8.14
CA LEU A 171 3.64 -8.47 9.23
C LEU A 171 5.01 -7.77 9.23
N THR A 172 4.99 -6.45 9.26
CA THR A 172 6.15 -5.60 9.45
C THR A 172 5.92 -4.67 10.64
N ALA A 173 6.89 -4.58 11.55
CA ALA A 173 6.89 -3.62 12.65
C ALA A 173 7.83 -2.45 12.34
N ALA A 174 7.36 -1.22 12.51
CA ALA A 174 8.14 0.00 12.31
C ALA A 174 7.89 1.03 13.41
N GLY A 175 8.81 1.96 13.60
CA GLY A 175 8.64 3.12 14.47
C GLY A 175 8.84 4.41 13.70
N ARG A 176 8.10 5.45 14.07
CA ARG A 176 8.23 6.81 13.51
C ARG A 176 8.67 7.83 14.56
N GLY A 177 8.73 7.42 15.83
CA GLY A 177 8.96 8.36 16.91
C GLY A 177 7.95 9.51 16.87
N GLU A 178 8.41 10.73 17.07
CA GLU A 178 7.63 11.97 17.06
C GLU A 178 7.52 12.65 15.67
N HIS A 179 8.12 12.03 14.63
CA HIS A 179 8.38 12.70 13.35
C HIS A 179 7.22 12.66 12.34
N ASN A 180 6.09 12.07 12.71
CA ASN A 180 4.89 12.04 11.87
C ASN A 180 3.62 12.40 12.68
N PRO A 181 3.54 13.64 13.22
CA PRO A 181 2.39 14.07 14.00
C PRO A 181 1.16 14.27 13.09
N ILE A 182 -0.02 13.88 13.60
CA ILE A 182 -1.32 14.13 12.95
C ILE A 182 -2.06 15.31 13.58
N ALA A 183 -1.60 15.78 14.74
CA ALA A 183 -2.12 16.93 15.45
C ALA A 183 -1.00 17.77 16.07
N THR A 184 -1.31 18.96 16.57
CA THR A 184 -0.31 19.79 17.25
C THR A 184 0.21 19.13 18.54
N ASN A 185 1.51 19.23 18.78
CA ASN A 185 2.12 18.79 20.04
C ASN A 185 2.00 19.83 21.17
N GLU A 186 1.44 21.00 20.89
CA GLU A 186 1.32 22.08 21.89
C GLU A 186 0.23 21.78 22.92
N THR A 187 -0.85 21.08 22.51
CA THR A 187 -1.97 20.75 23.39
C THR A 187 -1.91 19.30 23.88
N PRO A 188 -2.42 19.01 25.09
CA PRO A 188 -2.49 17.62 25.59
C PRO A 188 -3.32 16.70 24.66
N GLU A 189 -4.42 17.21 24.10
CA GLU A 189 -5.31 16.50 23.18
C GLU A 189 -4.59 16.15 21.89
N GLY A 190 -3.84 17.10 21.30
CA GLY A 190 -3.07 16.86 20.09
C GLY A 190 -1.94 15.85 20.33
N ARG A 191 -1.24 15.93 21.49
CA ARG A 191 -0.25 14.91 21.85
C ARG A 191 -0.87 13.52 22.02
N LYS A 192 -2.08 13.43 22.60
CA LYS A 192 -2.81 12.17 22.73
C LYS A 192 -3.05 11.53 21.36
N MET A 193 -3.51 12.31 20.38
CA MET A 193 -3.71 11.83 18.99
C MET A 193 -2.40 11.38 18.33
N ASN A 194 -1.28 12.02 18.65
CA ASN A 194 0.03 11.66 18.10
C ASN A 194 0.56 10.35 18.69
N ARG A 195 0.26 10.05 19.97
CA ARG A 195 0.61 8.78 20.61
C ARG A 195 -0.35 7.69 20.16
N ARG A 196 -0.01 6.98 19.09
CA ARG A 196 -0.86 5.97 18.47
C ARG A 196 -0.05 4.81 17.88
N ILE A 197 -0.73 3.72 17.66
CA ILE A 197 -0.32 2.68 16.70
C ILE A 197 -1.17 2.85 15.44
N GLU A 198 -0.53 2.85 14.31
CA GLU A 198 -1.21 2.87 13.01
C GLU A 198 -0.92 1.53 12.30
N MET A 199 -1.97 0.73 12.09
CA MET A 199 -1.88 -0.48 11.29
C MET A 199 -2.33 -0.15 9.87
N ILE A 200 -1.40 -0.30 8.93
CA ILE A 200 -1.63 -0.03 7.51
C ILE A 200 -1.77 -1.38 6.80
N VAL A 201 -2.98 -1.69 6.38
CA VAL A 201 -3.31 -2.93 5.67
C VAL A 201 -3.45 -2.62 4.19
N SER A 202 -2.61 -3.24 3.38
CA SER A 202 -2.61 -3.11 1.92
C SER A 202 -2.68 -4.47 1.24
N PRO A 203 -3.35 -4.61 0.07
CA PRO A 203 -3.21 -5.81 -0.74
C PRO A 203 -1.78 -5.90 -1.25
N SER A 204 -1.25 -7.13 -1.40
CA SER A 204 -0.02 -7.33 -2.15
C SER A 204 -0.20 -6.85 -3.61
N LEU A 205 0.87 -6.28 -4.16
CA LEU A 205 0.91 -5.80 -5.54
C LEU A 205 1.78 -6.69 -6.44
N ASP A 206 2.17 -7.88 -5.96
CA ASP A 206 3.05 -8.79 -6.70
C ASP A 206 2.48 -9.11 -8.09
N ASP A 207 1.17 -9.43 -8.18
CA ASP A 207 0.50 -9.69 -9.47
C ASP A 207 0.59 -8.50 -10.46
N LEU A 208 0.66 -7.26 -9.97
CA LEU A 208 0.83 -6.08 -10.84
C LEU A 208 2.24 -5.96 -11.36
N PHE A 209 3.24 -6.28 -10.52
CA PHE A 209 4.64 -6.25 -10.94
C PHE A 209 4.94 -7.35 -11.95
N ASP A 210 4.40 -8.55 -11.78
CA ASP A 210 4.57 -9.66 -12.74
C ASP A 210 4.12 -9.26 -14.15
N ILE A 211 2.98 -8.57 -14.30
CA ILE A 211 2.48 -8.08 -15.60
C ILE A 211 3.34 -6.95 -16.18
N LEU A 212 3.96 -6.13 -15.32
CA LEU A 212 4.79 -5.00 -15.79
C LEU A 212 6.18 -5.45 -16.26
N GLU A 213 6.65 -6.61 -15.79
CA GLU A 213 7.95 -7.19 -16.18
C GLU A 213 7.88 -8.06 -17.46
N GLU A 214 6.70 -8.51 -17.89
CA GLU A 214 6.43 -9.19 -19.18
C GLU A 214 6.35 -8.18 -20.36
#